data_bd1f3034f42a8d321f2364ddda90bac8
#
_entry.id   bd1f3034f42a8d321f2364ddda90bac8
#
_cell.length_a   1.000
_cell.length_b   1.000
_cell.length_c   1.000
_cell.angle_alpha   90.00
_cell.angle_beta   90.00
_cell.angle_gamma   90.00
#
_symmetry.space_group_name_H-M   'P 1'
#
loop_
_entity.id
_entity.type
_entity.pdbx_description
1 polymer ?
#
loop_
_entity_poly.entity_id
_entity_poly.type
_entity_poly.pdbx_seq_one_letter_code
_entity_poly.pdbx_strand_id
1 'polypeptide(L)'
;MKIAVVGSINIDQSVETDRIPRKGETIAGQSLKYTPGGKGANQAVAMGRLGAEVVFFGCVGDDANGKAMLENLESQGVSTTHIQTIENVPTGIALITVGDDDNTIIIVSGANHYVDKPYIDKIKHYLTEFDLVVLQNEIPKETNLYVIDFCNQNHIPVLFNPAPIEGVDMDIIEKVTYFTPNE
;
A
#
# COMPACT_ATOMS: atom_id res chain seq x y z
N MET A 1 15.51 9.82 11.20
CA MET A 1 14.46 8.87 11.64
C MET A 1 14.41 7.77 10.62
N LYS A 2 14.48 6.53 11.06
CA LYS A 2 14.43 5.34 10.23
C LYS A 2 13.02 4.74 10.29
N ILE A 3 12.33 4.65 9.16
CA ILE A 3 10.91 4.26 9.08
C ILE A 3 10.76 2.99 8.27
N ALA A 4 10.05 2.00 8.82
CA ALA A 4 9.57 0.84 8.11
C ALA A 4 8.13 1.11 7.62
N VAL A 5 7.87 0.96 6.33
CA VAL A 5 6.51 0.96 5.79
C VAL A 5 6.15 -0.46 5.40
N VAL A 6 5.17 -1.05 6.07
CA VAL A 6 4.61 -2.36 5.71
C VAL A 6 3.26 -2.10 5.05
N GLY A 7 3.13 -2.37 3.75
CA GLY A 7 1.93 -1.92 3.06
C GLY A 7 1.81 -2.32 1.60
N SER A 8 0.85 -1.68 0.94
CA SER A 8 0.44 -1.92 -0.43
C SER A 8 1.30 -1.19 -1.46
N ILE A 9 1.46 -1.86 -2.61
CA ILE A 9 2.03 -1.31 -3.84
C ILE A 9 1.04 -1.57 -4.97
N ASN A 10 0.57 -0.51 -5.63
CA ASN A 10 -0.36 -0.60 -6.75
C ASN A 10 0.17 0.16 -7.97
N ILE A 11 -0.32 -0.23 -9.14
CA ILE A 11 -0.33 0.64 -10.31
C ILE A 11 -1.77 1.14 -10.51
N ASP A 12 -1.94 2.44 -10.54
CA ASP A 12 -3.24 3.06 -10.78
C ASP A 12 -3.42 3.27 -12.30
N GLN A 13 -4.48 2.67 -12.85
CA GLN A 13 -4.87 2.80 -14.25
C GLN A 13 -6.12 3.67 -14.32
N SER A 14 -5.96 4.93 -14.73
CA SER A 14 -7.06 5.89 -14.81
C SER A 14 -7.46 6.16 -16.25
N VAL A 15 -8.75 6.01 -16.53
CA VAL A 15 -9.38 6.34 -17.81
C VAL A 15 -10.24 7.59 -17.62
N GLU A 16 -9.96 8.64 -18.39
CA GLU A 16 -10.80 9.84 -18.45
C GLU A 16 -11.91 9.62 -19.46
N THR A 17 -13.13 9.98 -19.10
CA THR A 17 -14.34 9.87 -19.90
C THR A 17 -15.22 11.10 -19.70
N ASP A 18 -16.16 11.36 -20.61
CA ASP A 18 -17.13 12.48 -20.44
C ASP A 18 -18.02 12.26 -19.21
N ARG A 19 -18.34 11.00 -18.89
CA ARG A 19 -19.18 10.59 -17.78
C ARG A 19 -18.87 9.14 -17.37
N ILE A 20 -19.25 8.78 -16.17
CA ILE A 20 -19.16 7.39 -15.71
C ILE A 20 -20.16 6.51 -16.48
N PRO A 21 -19.74 5.36 -17.07
CA PRO A 21 -20.62 4.47 -17.82
C PRO A 21 -21.69 3.84 -16.92
N ARG A 22 -22.92 3.72 -17.43
CA ARG A 22 -24.01 3.03 -16.76
C ARG A 22 -23.91 1.52 -16.98
N LYS A 23 -24.65 0.75 -16.19
CA LYS A 23 -24.71 -0.71 -16.31
C LYS A 23 -25.08 -1.15 -17.73
N GLY A 24 -24.23 -1.98 -18.35
CA GLY A 24 -24.44 -2.50 -19.71
C GLY A 24 -24.05 -1.52 -20.84
N GLU A 25 -23.43 -0.40 -20.50
CA GLU A 25 -23.07 0.63 -21.48
C GLU A 25 -21.59 0.50 -21.88
N THR A 26 -21.31 0.84 -23.14
CA THR A 26 -19.95 1.01 -23.65
C THR A 26 -19.78 2.46 -24.08
N ILE A 27 -18.78 3.14 -23.57
CA ILE A 27 -18.43 4.51 -23.93
C ILE A 27 -16.97 4.60 -24.37
N ALA A 28 -16.61 5.63 -25.10
CA ALA A 28 -15.23 5.92 -25.46
C ALA A 28 -14.52 6.65 -24.32
N GLY A 29 -13.30 6.20 -23.99
CA GLY A 29 -12.39 6.93 -23.11
C GLY A 29 -11.61 7.97 -23.90
N GLN A 30 -11.22 9.06 -23.25
CA GLN A 30 -10.43 10.16 -23.83
C GLN A 30 -8.93 9.94 -23.62
N SER A 31 -8.54 9.41 -22.47
CA SER A 31 -7.15 9.14 -22.12
C SER A 31 -7.03 7.92 -21.22
N LEU A 32 -5.84 7.30 -21.22
CA LEU A 32 -5.46 6.26 -20.27
C LEU A 32 -4.12 6.65 -19.66
N LYS A 33 -4.05 6.71 -18.32
CA LYS A 33 -2.85 7.03 -17.57
C LYS A 33 -2.47 5.87 -16.63
N TYR A 34 -1.19 5.65 -16.47
CA TYR A 34 -0.61 4.72 -15.49
C TYR A 34 0.19 5.54 -14.49
N THR A 35 -0.17 5.46 -13.22
CA THR A 35 0.53 6.19 -12.15
C THR A 35 0.90 5.26 -11.01
N PRO A 36 2.09 5.45 -10.38
CA PRO A 36 2.41 4.78 -9.15
C PRO A 36 1.35 5.05 -8.07
N GLY A 37 0.89 3.99 -7.42
CA GLY A 37 -0.16 4.04 -6.41
C GLY A 37 0.08 3.04 -5.28
N GLY A 38 -0.96 2.81 -4.49
CA GLY A 38 -0.91 2.07 -3.24
C GLY A 38 -0.63 2.99 -2.05
N LYS A 39 -1.47 2.92 -1.02
CA LYS A 39 -1.36 3.81 0.16
C LYS A 39 -0.02 3.65 0.86
N GLY A 40 0.48 2.41 0.95
CA GLY A 40 1.82 2.12 1.48
C GLY A 40 2.92 2.82 0.69
N ALA A 41 2.95 2.61 -0.62
CA ALA A 41 3.96 3.19 -1.49
C ALA A 41 3.92 4.73 -1.47
N ASN A 42 2.71 5.32 -1.52
CA ASN A 42 2.54 6.77 -1.47
C ASN A 42 3.05 7.38 -0.16
N GLN A 43 2.78 6.74 0.99
CA GLN A 43 3.28 7.19 2.29
C GLN A 43 4.80 7.04 2.39
N ALA A 44 5.37 5.94 1.90
CA ALA A 44 6.82 5.73 1.88
C ALA A 44 7.53 6.82 1.09
N VAL A 45 7.04 7.14 -0.12
CA VAL A 45 7.59 8.21 -0.95
C VAL A 45 7.46 9.57 -0.27
N ALA A 46 6.31 9.88 0.33
CA ALA A 46 6.10 11.14 1.05
C ALA A 46 7.09 11.31 2.22
N MET A 47 7.29 10.26 3.02
CA MET A 47 8.23 10.27 4.15
C MET A 47 9.68 10.38 3.69
N GLY A 48 10.06 9.69 2.60
CA GLY A 48 11.39 9.81 1.99
C GLY A 48 11.67 11.24 1.52
N ARG A 49 10.70 11.88 0.84
CA ARG A 49 10.82 13.29 0.41
C ARG A 49 10.93 14.28 1.57
N LEU A 50 10.40 13.93 2.74
CA LEU A 50 10.55 14.72 3.98
C LEU A 50 11.87 14.45 4.72
N GLY A 51 12.75 13.62 4.16
CA GLY A 51 14.08 13.37 4.69
C GLY A 51 14.20 12.19 5.66
N ALA A 52 13.20 11.32 5.73
CA ALA A 52 13.31 10.07 6.48
C ALA A 52 14.10 9.01 5.68
N GLU A 53 14.83 8.14 6.38
CA GLU A 53 15.36 6.90 5.82
C GLU A 53 14.22 5.87 5.82
N VAL A 54 13.73 5.53 4.63
CA VAL A 54 12.55 4.66 4.49
C VAL A 54 12.93 3.33 3.87
N VAL A 55 12.50 2.25 4.52
CA VAL A 55 12.56 0.88 3.99
C VAL A 55 11.15 0.36 3.80
N PHE A 56 10.86 -0.16 2.62
CA PHE A 56 9.55 -0.70 2.30
C PHE A 56 9.51 -2.22 2.46
N PHE A 57 8.47 -2.71 3.10
CA PHE A 57 8.14 -4.12 3.28
C PHE A 57 6.81 -4.40 2.59
N GLY A 58 6.81 -5.27 1.59
CA GLY A 58 5.63 -5.53 0.78
C GLY A 58 5.86 -6.58 -0.29
N CYS A 59 4.88 -6.73 -1.18
CA CYS A 59 4.96 -7.67 -2.28
C CYS A 59 4.54 -7.03 -3.59
N VAL A 60 5.20 -7.44 -4.68
CA VAL A 60 4.82 -7.14 -6.07
C VAL A 60 4.70 -8.43 -6.87
N GLY A 61 4.02 -8.39 -8.01
CA GLY A 61 4.01 -9.49 -8.96
C GLY A 61 5.28 -9.57 -9.80
N ASP A 62 5.48 -10.69 -10.49
CA ASP A 62 6.54 -10.91 -11.48
C ASP A 62 6.18 -10.32 -12.86
N ASP A 63 5.47 -9.20 -12.86
CA ASP A 63 4.99 -8.52 -14.05
C ASP A 63 5.68 -7.17 -14.32
N ALA A 64 5.37 -6.55 -15.46
CA ALA A 64 5.93 -5.25 -15.84
C ALA A 64 5.57 -4.14 -14.85
N ASN A 65 4.39 -4.22 -14.23
CA ASN A 65 3.94 -3.27 -13.22
C ASN A 65 4.80 -3.38 -11.95
N GLY A 66 5.06 -4.60 -11.48
CA GLY A 66 5.93 -4.84 -10.32
C GLY A 66 7.32 -4.24 -10.51
N LYS A 67 7.93 -4.50 -11.67
CA LYS A 67 9.23 -3.92 -12.02
C LYS A 67 9.19 -2.38 -12.03
N ALA A 68 8.19 -1.79 -12.68
CA ALA A 68 8.05 -0.33 -12.75
C ALA A 68 7.85 0.29 -11.36
N MET A 69 7.11 -0.38 -10.46
CA MET A 69 6.88 0.09 -9.10
C MET A 69 8.14 0.02 -8.24
N LEU A 70 8.96 -1.04 -8.37
CA LEU A 70 10.26 -1.13 -7.70
C LEU A 70 11.19 0.01 -8.15
N GLU A 71 11.35 0.19 -9.47
CA GLU A 71 12.15 1.27 -10.05
C GLU A 71 11.67 2.66 -9.59
N ASN A 72 10.34 2.87 -9.50
CA ASN A 72 9.78 4.11 -8.99
C ASN A 72 10.16 4.35 -7.52
N LEU A 73 9.95 3.38 -6.63
CA LEU A 73 10.30 3.51 -5.21
C LEU A 73 11.77 3.81 -5.01
N GLU A 74 12.66 3.09 -5.69
CA GLU A 74 14.11 3.32 -5.65
C GLU A 74 14.49 4.72 -6.13
N SER A 75 13.89 5.20 -7.22
CA SER A 75 14.10 6.54 -7.74
C SER A 75 13.68 7.65 -6.78
N GLN A 76 12.75 7.36 -5.86
CA GLN A 76 12.29 8.25 -4.81
C GLN A 76 13.07 8.09 -3.49
N GLY A 77 14.14 7.28 -3.48
CA GLY A 77 15.01 7.09 -2.32
C GLY A 77 14.43 6.13 -1.25
N VAL A 78 13.42 5.34 -1.61
CA VAL A 78 12.86 4.30 -0.73
C VAL A 78 13.58 2.98 -0.98
N SER A 79 14.10 2.35 0.07
CA SER A 79 14.74 1.03 -0.04
C SER A 79 13.70 -0.06 -0.30
N THR A 80 13.94 -0.88 -1.34
CA THR A 80 13.07 -1.98 -1.78
C THR A 80 13.59 -3.36 -1.37
N THR A 81 14.66 -3.42 -0.57
CA THR A 81 15.42 -4.64 -0.22
C THR A 81 14.54 -5.76 0.34
N HIS A 82 13.42 -5.42 1.00
CA HIS A 82 12.51 -6.36 1.62
C HIS A 82 11.17 -6.52 0.86
N ILE A 83 11.10 -6.04 -0.39
CA ILE A 83 9.94 -6.30 -1.24
C ILE A 83 10.12 -7.68 -1.89
N GLN A 84 9.13 -8.56 -1.70
CA GLN A 84 9.12 -9.89 -2.30
C GLN A 84 8.38 -9.86 -3.65
N THR A 85 8.99 -10.47 -4.68
CA THR A 85 8.29 -10.73 -5.95
C THR A 85 7.57 -12.06 -5.87
N ILE A 86 6.28 -12.07 -6.23
CA ILE A 86 5.39 -13.25 -6.19
C ILE A 86 5.16 -13.74 -7.60
N GLU A 87 5.59 -14.97 -7.88
CA GLU A 87 5.46 -15.61 -9.19
C GLU A 87 3.99 -15.87 -9.56
N ASN A 88 3.64 -15.64 -10.82
CA ASN A 88 2.32 -15.89 -11.41
C ASN A 88 1.16 -15.14 -10.71
N VAL A 89 1.45 -14.05 -10.06
CA VAL A 89 0.47 -13.18 -9.40
C VAL A 89 0.65 -11.76 -9.94
N PRO A 90 -0.41 -11.04 -10.33
CA PRO A 90 -0.28 -9.65 -10.77
C PRO A 90 0.07 -8.73 -9.59
N THR A 91 0.82 -7.69 -9.87
CA THR A 91 0.98 -6.55 -8.94
C THR A 91 -0.40 -5.93 -8.65
N GLY A 92 -0.57 -5.34 -7.47
CA GLY A 92 -1.81 -4.64 -7.12
C GLY A 92 -2.19 -3.57 -8.15
N ILE A 93 -3.48 -3.48 -8.47
CA ILE A 93 -4.01 -2.54 -9.48
C ILE A 93 -5.20 -1.78 -8.89
N ALA A 94 -5.27 -0.48 -9.15
CA ALA A 94 -6.50 0.29 -9.03
C ALA A 94 -6.98 0.67 -10.43
N LEU A 95 -8.20 0.25 -10.79
CA LEU A 95 -8.87 0.66 -12.01
C LEU A 95 -9.76 1.85 -11.69
N ILE A 96 -9.46 3.01 -12.28
CA ILE A 96 -10.10 4.28 -11.96
C ILE A 96 -10.80 4.80 -13.22
N THR A 97 -12.09 5.05 -13.14
CA THR A 97 -12.82 5.79 -14.16
C THR A 97 -13.13 7.19 -13.63
N VAL A 98 -12.72 8.22 -14.36
CA VAL A 98 -12.95 9.63 -14.02
C VAL A 98 -13.92 10.22 -15.03
N GLY A 99 -15.02 10.78 -14.55
CA GLY A 99 -16.07 11.41 -15.37
C GLY A 99 -17.12 12.06 -14.48
N ASP A 100 -17.90 13.00 -15.01
CA ASP A 100 -18.94 13.72 -14.24
C ASP A 100 -18.41 14.47 -13.00
N ASP A 101 -17.18 14.95 -13.02
CA ASP A 101 -16.47 15.54 -11.86
C ASP A 101 -16.35 14.59 -10.66
N ASP A 102 -16.44 13.27 -10.88
CA ASP A 102 -16.36 12.22 -9.86
C ASP A 102 -15.51 11.05 -10.37
N ASN A 103 -15.31 10.03 -9.54
CA ASN A 103 -14.59 8.83 -9.94
C ASN A 103 -15.22 7.54 -9.36
N THR A 104 -14.91 6.45 -10.03
CA THR A 104 -15.14 5.09 -9.49
C THR A 104 -13.83 4.33 -9.49
N ILE A 105 -13.59 3.58 -8.41
CA ILE A 105 -12.34 2.85 -8.20
C ILE A 105 -12.65 1.38 -7.90
N ILE A 106 -11.97 0.49 -8.62
CA ILE A 106 -11.97 -0.95 -8.35
C ILE A 106 -10.53 -1.35 -8.02
N ILE A 107 -10.33 -1.89 -6.83
CA ILE A 107 -9.01 -2.36 -6.38
C ILE A 107 -8.91 -3.87 -6.54
N VAL A 108 -7.83 -4.32 -7.16
CA VAL A 108 -7.41 -5.72 -7.22
C VAL A 108 -6.12 -5.84 -6.42
N SER A 109 -6.19 -6.49 -5.26
CA SER A 109 -5.07 -6.57 -4.32
C SER A 109 -3.82 -7.23 -4.91
N GLY A 110 -4.00 -8.24 -5.80
CA GLY A 110 -2.86 -8.93 -6.42
C GLY A 110 -1.84 -9.39 -5.37
N ALA A 111 -0.58 -9.07 -5.62
CA ALA A 111 0.53 -9.43 -4.73
C ALA A 111 0.44 -8.84 -3.31
N ASN A 112 -0.31 -7.76 -3.10
CA ASN A 112 -0.53 -7.22 -1.75
C ASN A 112 -1.20 -8.21 -0.81
N HIS A 113 -1.96 -9.19 -1.34
CA HIS A 113 -2.55 -10.26 -0.55
C HIS A 113 -1.51 -11.19 0.08
N TYR A 114 -0.30 -11.23 -0.45
CA TYR A 114 0.83 -12.04 0.05
C TYR A 114 1.70 -11.29 1.08
N VAL A 115 1.33 -10.06 1.43
CA VAL A 115 1.86 -9.41 2.63
C VAL A 115 1.14 -10.03 3.83
N ASP A 116 1.34 -11.32 4.01
CA ASP A 116 0.66 -12.19 4.95
C ASP A 116 1.55 -12.54 6.16
N LYS A 117 1.01 -13.33 7.09
CA LYS A 117 1.77 -13.76 8.26
C LYS A 117 3.05 -14.54 7.92
N PRO A 118 3.07 -15.50 6.96
CA PRO A 118 4.30 -16.14 6.50
C PRO A 118 5.38 -15.18 5.99
N TYR A 119 4.98 -14.13 5.27
CA TYR A 119 5.90 -13.08 4.84
C TYR A 119 6.42 -12.29 6.03
N ILE A 120 5.55 -11.84 6.95
CA ILE A 120 5.95 -11.10 8.14
C ILE A 120 6.89 -11.93 9.03
N ASP A 121 6.67 -13.22 9.19
CA ASP A 121 7.54 -14.09 10.00
C ASP A 121 9.00 -14.11 9.50
N LYS A 122 9.21 -13.90 8.20
CA LYS A 122 10.56 -13.80 7.60
C LYS A 122 11.23 -12.45 7.90
N ILE A 123 10.44 -11.36 8.01
CA ILE A 123 10.99 -10.00 8.03
C ILE A 123 10.83 -9.28 9.38
N LYS A 124 9.96 -9.73 10.28
CA LYS A 124 9.61 -8.99 11.50
C LYS A 124 10.79 -8.65 12.40
N HIS A 125 11.84 -9.46 12.38
CA HIS A 125 13.04 -9.20 13.19
C HIS A 125 13.77 -7.93 12.72
N TYR A 126 13.68 -7.54 11.44
CA TYR A 126 14.23 -6.28 10.96
C TYR A 126 13.45 -5.08 11.48
N LEU A 127 12.14 -5.22 11.78
CA LEU A 127 11.32 -4.10 12.27
C LEU A 127 11.83 -3.50 13.58
N THR A 128 12.58 -4.26 14.37
CA THR A 128 13.20 -3.78 15.63
C THR A 128 14.30 -2.75 15.40
N GLU A 129 14.75 -2.54 14.16
CA GLU A 129 15.79 -1.56 13.82
C GLU A 129 15.20 -0.17 13.47
N PHE A 130 13.86 -0.02 13.51
CA PHE A 130 13.19 1.19 13.06
C PHE A 130 12.59 2.00 14.22
N ASP A 131 12.60 3.33 14.03
CA ASP A 131 12.02 4.28 14.98
C ASP A 131 10.48 4.30 14.92
N LEU A 132 9.91 3.89 13.78
CA LEU A 132 8.47 3.90 13.50
C LEU A 132 8.12 2.84 12.46
N VAL A 133 7.02 2.12 12.68
CA VAL A 133 6.37 1.26 11.68
C VAL A 133 5.08 1.91 11.21
N VAL A 134 4.88 1.96 9.89
CA VAL A 134 3.71 2.59 9.24
C VAL A 134 2.91 1.55 8.51
N LEU A 135 1.59 1.52 8.76
CA LEU A 135 0.63 0.56 8.23
C LEU A 135 -0.57 1.26 7.60
N GLN A 136 -1.23 0.59 6.66
CA GLN A 136 -2.49 1.01 6.03
C GLN A 136 -3.41 -0.19 5.89
N ASN A 137 -4.68 0.04 5.52
CA ASN A 137 -5.67 -1.03 5.44
C ASN A 137 -5.84 -1.59 4.01
N GLU A 138 -4.73 -1.74 3.26
CA GLU A 138 -4.72 -2.34 1.90
C GLU A 138 -3.92 -3.65 1.81
N ILE A 139 -3.52 -4.22 2.95
CA ILE A 139 -2.95 -5.56 3.09
C ILE A 139 -3.90 -6.41 3.94
N PRO A 140 -3.72 -7.75 4.06
CA PRO A 140 -4.61 -8.56 4.87
C PRO A 140 -4.74 -8.03 6.30
N LYS A 141 -5.99 -7.92 6.79
CA LYS A 141 -6.32 -7.35 8.11
C LYS A 141 -5.58 -8.05 9.26
N GLU A 142 -5.54 -9.37 9.22
CA GLU A 142 -4.84 -10.21 10.18
C GLU A 142 -3.34 -9.92 10.23
N THR A 143 -2.77 -9.47 9.10
CA THR A 143 -1.37 -9.05 9.04
C THR A 143 -1.14 -7.75 9.79
N ASN A 144 -2.02 -6.76 9.62
CA ASN A 144 -1.93 -5.51 10.36
C ASN A 144 -1.95 -5.75 11.86
N LEU A 145 -2.89 -6.54 12.36
CA LEU A 145 -2.98 -6.92 13.79
C LEU A 145 -1.71 -7.63 14.25
N TYR A 146 -1.20 -8.56 13.45
CA TYR A 146 0.01 -9.32 13.78
C TYR A 146 1.25 -8.42 13.89
N VAL A 147 1.42 -7.47 12.97
CA VAL A 147 2.52 -6.49 13.01
C VAL A 147 2.37 -5.54 14.19
N ILE A 148 1.17 -5.04 14.46
CA ILE A 148 0.89 -4.15 15.61
C ILE A 148 1.22 -4.85 16.93
N ASP A 149 0.77 -6.09 17.12
CA ASP A 149 1.05 -6.86 18.34
C ASP A 149 2.56 -7.13 18.49
N PHE A 150 3.27 -7.44 17.40
CA PHE A 150 4.73 -7.58 17.42
C PHE A 150 5.44 -6.27 17.79
N CYS A 151 5.03 -5.14 17.21
CA CYS A 151 5.60 -3.83 17.50
C CYS A 151 5.38 -3.44 18.96
N ASN A 152 4.19 -3.68 19.52
CA ASN A 152 3.88 -3.40 20.92
C ASN A 152 4.75 -4.23 21.87
N GLN A 153 4.97 -5.53 21.59
CA GLN A 153 5.84 -6.40 22.37
C GLN A 153 7.31 -5.93 22.37
N ASN A 154 7.72 -5.23 21.30
CA ASN A 154 9.08 -4.72 21.15
C ASN A 154 9.21 -3.20 21.39
N HIS A 155 8.14 -2.54 21.87
CA HIS A 155 8.10 -1.10 22.15
C HIS A 155 8.39 -0.21 20.93
N ILE A 156 7.97 -0.66 19.73
CA ILE A 156 8.13 0.08 18.48
C ILE A 156 6.86 0.89 18.23
N PRO A 157 6.94 2.22 18.07
CA PRO A 157 5.79 3.03 17.71
C PRO A 157 5.16 2.61 16.39
N VAL A 158 3.82 2.63 16.31
CA VAL A 158 3.05 2.32 15.10
C VAL A 158 2.19 3.51 14.70
N LEU A 159 2.28 3.90 13.42
CA LEU A 159 1.33 4.78 12.77
C LEU A 159 0.42 3.94 11.87
N PHE A 160 -0.88 4.03 12.09
CA PHE A 160 -1.87 3.33 11.28
C PHE A 160 -2.83 4.30 10.58
N ASN A 161 -2.88 4.20 9.26
CA ASN A 161 -3.89 4.85 8.43
C ASN A 161 -4.98 3.83 8.09
N PRO A 162 -6.23 4.01 8.58
CA PRO A 162 -7.31 3.02 8.44
C PRO A 162 -8.01 3.07 7.07
N ALA A 163 -7.34 3.53 6.05
CA ALA A 163 -7.94 3.65 4.72
C ALA A 163 -7.56 2.43 3.83
N PRO A 164 -8.58 1.80 3.17
CA PRO A 164 -10.02 2.02 3.33
C PRO A 164 -10.51 1.60 4.72
N ILE A 165 -11.60 2.23 5.19
CA ILE A 165 -12.10 2.02 6.58
C ILE A 165 -12.75 0.66 6.78
N GLU A 166 -13.11 -0.03 5.72
CA GLU A 166 -13.80 -1.31 5.77
C GLU A 166 -13.00 -2.35 6.56
N GLY A 167 -13.68 -3.01 7.51
CA GLY A 167 -13.10 -4.07 8.32
C GLY A 167 -12.10 -3.63 9.38
N VAL A 168 -11.91 -2.34 9.63
CA VAL A 168 -11.08 -1.85 10.73
C VAL A 168 -11.78 -2.13 12.06
N ASP A 169 -11.10 -2.86 12.95
CA ASP A 169 -11.56 -3.08 14.31
C ASP A 169 -11.20 -1.90 15.22
N MET A 170 -12.13 -1.54 16.12
CA MET A 170 -11.88 -0.52 17.13
C MET A 170 -10.70 -0.87 18.04
N ASP A 171 -10.44 -2.17 18.26
CA ASP A 171 -9.31 -2.67 19.06
C ASP A 171 -7.95 -2.27 18.47
N ILE A 172 -7.87 -2.00 17.16
CA ILE A 172 -6.65 -1.50 16.52
C ILE A 172 -6.29 -0.10 17.04
N ILE A 173 -7.29 0.76 17.25
CA ILE A 173 -7.09 2.16 17.66
C ILE A 173 -6.38 2.23 19.02
N GLU A 174 -6.75 1.35 19.94
CA GLU A 174 -6.15 1.32 21.28
C GLU A 174 -4.71 0.80 21.30
N LYS A 175 -4.32 0.08 20.23
CA LYS A 175 -3.02 -0.59 20.12
C LYS A 175 -1.97 0.22 19.34
N VAL A 176 -2.36 1.30 18.65
CA VAL A 176 -1.44 2.08 17.81
C VAL A 176 -1.02 3.37 18.48
N THR A 177 0.19 3.85 18.17
CA THR A 177 0.72 5.10 18.73
C THR A 177 0.10 6.31 18.04
N TYR A 178 -0.06 6.23 16.72
CA TYR A 178 -0.63 7.28 15.88
C TYR A 178 -1.71 6.71 14.98
N PHE A 179 -2.86 7.37 14.97
CA PHE A 179 -4.00 7.01 14.15
C PHE A 179 -4.35 8.17 13.22
N THR A 180 -4.34 7.96 11.90
CA THR A 180 -4.48 9.03 10.89
C THR A 180 -5.61 8.71 9.90
N PRO A 181 -6.88 8.77 10.32
CA PRO A 181 -8.02 8.59 9.44
C PRO A 181 -8.16 9.79 8.48
N ASN A 182 -8.83 9.56 7.35
CA ASN A 182 -9.37 10.64 6.53
C ASN A 182 -10.59 11.26 7.22
N GLU A 183 -11.04 12.42 6.70
CA GLU A 183 -12.28 13.09 7.14
C GLU A 183 -13.52 12.24 6.86
#